data_5f16e83958c2648a23f8e3c9f5156c10
#
_entry.id   5f16e83958c2648a23f8e3c9f5156c10
#
_cell.length_a   1.000
_cell.length_b   1.000
_cell.length_c   1.000
_cell.angle_alpha   90.00
_cell.angle_beta   90.00
_cell.angle_gamma   90.00
#
_symmetry.space_group_name_H-M   'P 1'
#
loop_
_entity.id
_entity.type
_entity.pdbx_description
1 polymer ?
#
loop_
_entity_poly.entity_id
_entity_poly.type
_entity_poly.pdbx_seq_one_letter_code
_entity_poly.pdbx_strand_id
1 'polypeptide(L)'
;MTMHEKRQEARRPASGTVLVTFTDPEPNEIAGRLMDVSISGFRMAHDCASLCSGQVVEFSHLEASGRARVMWNRIQAGGVESGFLVFTS
;
A
#
# COMPACT_ATOMS: atom_id res chain seq x y z
N MET A 1 3.47 16.29 26.72
CA MET A 1 3.20 15.92 26.30
C MET A 1 3.18 15.53 25.42
N THR A 2 3.32 15.34 25.11
CA THR A 2 3.26 14.98 24.31
C THR A 2 2.89 14.52 23.54
N MET A 3 2.78 14.45 23.14
CA MET A 3 2.39 14.10 22.38
C MET A 3 2.49 13.61 21.48
N HIS A 4 2.81 13.56 21.19
CA HIS A 4 2.85 13.20 20.36
C HIS A 4 2.77 12.25 19.86
N GLU A 5 2.82 11.79 19.92
CA GLU A 5 2.77 10.91 19.59
C GLU A 5 2.17 10.39 19.02
N LYS A 6 1.92 10.47 18.62
CA LYS A 6 1.29 10.05 18.00
C LYS A 6 1.30 9.60 17.12
N ARG A 7 1.17 9.40 17.13
CA ARG A 7 1.12 9.04 16.28
C ARG A 7 1.67 8.22 15.46
N GLN A 8 2.54 8.01 15.56
CA GLN A 8 3.10 7.20 14.54
C GLN A 8 2.93 5.76 14.88
N GLU A 9 2.35 4.96 13.99
CA GLU A 9 2.20 3.54 14.21
C GLU A 9 3.55 2.85 14.03
N ALA A 10 3.79 1.84 14.83
CA ALA A 10 4.96 1.02 14.65
C ALA A 10 4.85 0.28 13.31
N ARG A 11 5.91 0.34 12.52
CA ARG A 11 5.99 -0.39 11.27
C ARG A 11 7.02 -1.47 11.41
N ARG A 12 6.70 -2.66 10.92
CA ARG A 12 7.66 -3.74 10.94
C ARG A 12 7.97 -4.18 9.52
N PRO A 13 9.23 -4.50 9.24
CA PRO A 13 9.60 -4.97 7.91
C PRO A 13 8.81 -6.22 7.55
N ALA A 14 8.50 -6.33 6.27
CA ALA A 14 7.79 -7.48 5.76
C ALA A 14 8.33 -7.77 4.37
N SER A 15 8.01 -8.94 3.85
CA SER A 15 8.49 -9.33 2.55
C SER A 15 7.43 -10.20 1.87
N GLY A 16 7.68 -10.48 0.60
CA GLY A 16 6.76 -11.29 -0.18
C GLY A 16 6.06 -10.46 -1.23
N THR A 17 5.23 -11.11 -2.01
CA THR A 17 4.53 -10.48 -3.12
C THR A 17 3.22 -9.87 -2.63
N VAL A 18 2.91 -8.68 -3.14
CA VAL A 18 1.62 -8.05 -2.95
C VAL A 18 0.95 -7.99 -4.31
N LEU A 19 -0.30 -8.40 -4.36
CA LEU A 19 -1.14 -8.22 -5.55
C LEU A 19 -2.15 -7.14 -5.24
N VAL A 20 -2.26 -6.17 -6.15
CA VAL A 20 -3.21 -5.07 -6.04
C VAL A 20 -4.03 -5.07 -7.32
N THR A 21 -5.35 -5.06 -7.17
CA THR A 21 -6.25 -5.06 -8.31
C THR A 21 -7.23 -3.92 -8.20
N PHE A 22 -7.61 -3.37 -9.34
CA PHE A 22 -8.62 -2.33 -9.40
C PHE A 22 -9.29 -2.38 -10.77
N THR A 23 -10.48 -1.78 -10.85
CA THR A 23 -11.26 -1.82 -12.08
C THR A 23 -11.49 -0.43 -12.67
N ASP A 24 -11.13 0.61 -11.99
CA ASP A 24 -11.38 1.98 -12.44
C ASP A 24 -10.05 2.71 -12.57
N PRO A 25 -9.73 3.31 -13.71
CA PRO A 25 -10.57 3.52 -14.87
C PRO A 25 -10.79 2.26 -15.71
N GLU A 26 -9.96 1.27 -15.56
CA GLU A 26 -10.12 0.02 -16.26
C GLU A 26 -9.44 -1.09 -15.46
N PRO A 27 -9.82 -2.35 -15.71
CA PRO A 27 -9.24 -3.44 -14.94
C PRO A 27 -7.72 -3.50 -15.06
N ASN A 28 -7.07 -3.69 -13.94
CA ASN A 28 -5.61 -3.78 -13.91
C ASN A 28 -5.19 -4.56 -12.69
N GLU A 29 -4.03 -5.18 -12.78
CA GLU A 29 -3.43 -5.91 -11.68
C GLU A 29 -1.97 -5.52 -11.59
N ILE A 30 -1.52 -5.23 -10.37
CA ILE A 30 -0.16 -4.85 -10.10
C ILE A 30 0.44 -5.87 -9.14
N ALA A 31 1.55 -6.45 -9.51
CA ALA A 31 2.31 -7.32 -8.61
C ALA A 31 3.53 -6.54 -8.15
N GLY A 32 3.75 -6.55 -6.84
CA GLY A 32 4.88 -5.84 -6.29
C GLY A 32 5.44 -6.54 -5.07
N ARG A 33 6.32 -5.85 -4.39
CA ARG A 33 7.04 -6.38 -3.24
C ARG A 33 6.57 -5.66 -1.98
N LEU A 34 6.16 -6.45 -0.98
CA LEU A 34 5.77 -5.90 0.32
C LEU A 34 7.02 -5.38 1.02
N MET A 35 6.97 -4.17 1.54
CA MET A 35 8.10 -3.54 2.20
C MET A 35 7.94 -3.54 3.70
N ASP A 36 6.77 -3.13 4.19
CA ASP A 36 6.49 -3.16 5.61
C ASP A 36 4.99 -3.10 5.83
N VAL A 37 4.59 -3.40 7.04
CA VAL A 37 3.19 -3.35 7.45
C VAL A 37 3.07 -2.63 8.78
N SER A 38 1.88 -2.06 9.01
CA SER A 38 1.51 -1.47 10.29
C SER A 38 0.06 -1.86 10.55
N ILE A 39 -0.48 -1.42 11.69
CA ILE A 39 -1.86 -1.73 12.02
C ILE A 39 -2.83 -1.25 10.95
N SER A 40 -2.61 -0.07 10.40
CA SER A 40 -3.57 0.52 9.48
C SER A 40 -3.23 0.35 8.01
N GLY A 41 -2.06 -0.19 7.67
CA GLY A 41 -1.72 -0.25 6.27
C GLY A 41 -0.41 -0.95 5.96
N PHE A 42 0.04 -0.74 4.72
CA PHE A 42 1.29 -1.36 4.26
C PHE A 42 1.93 -0.48 3.19
N ARG A 43 3.17 -0.76 2.89
CA ARG A 43 3.90 -0.15 1.77
C ARG A 43 4.39 -1.23 0.84
N MET A 44 4.35 -0.93 -0.45
CA MET A 44 4.87 -1.85 -1.46
C MET A 44 5.69 -1.13 -2.49
N ALA A 45 6.60 -1.85 -3.10
CA ALA A 45 7.36 -1.40 -4.26
C ALA A 45 6.79 -2.07 -5.49
N HIS A 46 6.61 -1.30 -6.56
CA HIS A 46 6.02 -1.81 -7.80
C HIS A 46 6.45 -0.95 -8.97
N ASP A 47 5.86 -1.17 -10.15
CA ASP A 47 6.25 -0.46 -11.36
C ASP A 47 5.14 0.36 -12.01
N CYS A 48 4.00 0.48 -11.36
CA CYS A 48 2.84 1.13 -11.99
C CYS A 48 2.79 2.61 -11.64
N ALA A 49 3.38 3.44 -12.49
CA ALA A 49 3.41 4.88 -12.23
C ALA A 49 2.05 5.54 -12.38
N SER A 50 1.07 4.86 -12.94
CA SER A 50 -0.26 5.44 -13.13
C SER A 50 -1.21 5.18 -11.97
N LEU A 51 -0.77 4.48 -10.93
CA LEU A 51 -1.60 4.31 -9.74
C LEU A 51 -1.76 5.66 -9.06
N CYS A 52 -2.98 6.02 -8.71
CA CYS A 52 -3.29 7.37 -8.22
C CYS A 52 -3.58 7.39 -6.73
N SER A 53 -3.11 8.43 -6.06
CA SER A 53 -3.49 8.67 -4.66
C SER A 53 -5.00 8.82 -4.58
N GLY A 54 -5.59 8.23 -3.56
CA GLY A 54 -7.04 8.26 -3.37
C GLY A 54 -7.76 7.10 -4.00
N GLN A 55 -7.12 6.37 -4.88
CA GLN A 55 -7.74 5.25 -5.57
C GLN A 55 -7.99 4.10 -4.60
N VAL A 56 -9.16 3.47 -4.71
CA VAL A 56 -9.50 2.31 -3.90
C VAL A 56 -9.15 1.05 -4.69
N VAL A 57 -8.49 0.14 -4.03
CA VAL A 57 -7.99 -1.08 -4.66
C VAL A 57 -8.31 -2.28 -3.77
N GLU A 58 -8.22 -3.46 -4.34
CA GLU A 58 -8.20 -4.69 -3.56
C GLU A 58 -6.76 -5.18 -3.50
N PHE A 59 -6.40 -5.77 -2.39
CA PHE A 59 -5.03 -6.23 -2.20
C PHE A 59 -5.00 -7.61 -1.56
N SER A 60 -3.87 -8.28 -1.77
CA SER A 60 -3.60 -9.55 -1.11
C SER A 60 -2.10 -9.65 -0.90
N HIS A 61 -1.69 -9.95 0.32
CA HIS A 61 -0.31 -10.28 0.63
C HIS A 61 -0.31 -11.37 1.70
N LEU A 62 0.88 -11.78 2.11
CA LEU A 62 1.04 -12.96 2.94
C LEU A 62 0.26 -12.88 4.25
N GLU A 63 0.11 -11.69 4.81
CA GLU A 63 -0.49 -11.52 6.12
C GLU A 63 -1.93 -11.06 6.09
N ALA A 64 -2.43 -10.54 4.96
CA ALA A 64 -3.77 -9.98 4.93
C ALA A 64 -4.26 -9.80 3.51
N SER A 65 -5.56 -9.64 3.39
CA SER A 65 -6.20 -9.27 2.12
C SER A 65 -7.42 -8.42 2.42
N GLY A 66 -7.88 -7.67 1.44
CA GLY A 66 -9.03 -6.82 1.61
C GLY A 66 -9.00 -5.63 0.67
N ARG A 67 -9.54 -4.51 1.13
CA ARG A 67 -9.56 -3.28 0.34
C ARG A 67 -8.73 -2.21 1.02
N ALA A 68 -8.16 -1.34 0.22
CA ALA A 68 -7.30 -0.30 0.72
C ALA A 68 -7.40 0.93 -0.17
N ARG A 69 -6.97 2.06 0.35
CA ARG A 69 -6.87 3.30 -0.40
C ARG A 69 -5.40 3.65 -0.58
N VAL A 70 -5.04 4.02 -1.80
CA VAL A 70 -3.70 4.51 -2.07
C VAL A 70 -3.57 5.88 -1.42
N MET A 71 -2.64 6.01 -0.48
CA MET A 71 -2.47 7.26 0.24
C MET A 71 -1.43 8.15 -0.39
N TRP A 72 -0.36 7.55 -0.92
CA TRP A 72 0.70 8.31 -1.56
C TRP A 72 1.49 7.39 -2.48
N ASN A 73 2.13 8.02 -3.45
CA ASN A 73 3.05 7.35 -4.36
C ASN A 73 4.32 8.15 -4.42
N ARG A 74 5.45 7.46 -4.52
CA ARG A 74 6.74 8.08 -4.71
C ARG A 74 7.42 7.40 -5.88
N ILE A 75 7.70 8.15 -6.93
CA ILE A 75 8.38 7.63 -8.11
C ILE A 75 9.86 7.79 -7.90
N GLN A 76 10.60 6.73 -8.06
CA GLN A 76 12.04 6.69 -7.85
C GLN A 76 12.71 6.10 -9.07
N ALA A 77 14.04 6.16 -9.10
CA ALA A 77 14.80 5.67 -10.24
C ALA A 77 14.54 4.19 -10.50
N GLY A 78 14.28 3.41 -9.46
CA GLY A 78 14.09 1.97 -9.61
C GLY A 78 12.64 1.51 -9.64
N GLY A 79 11.68 2.44 -9.71
CA GLY A 79 10.27 2.07 -9.71
C GLY A 79 9.43 2.99 -8.88
N VAL A 80 8.35 2.45 -8.32
CA VAL A 80 7.39 3.23 -7.54
C VAL A 80 7.25 2.62 -6.17
N GLU A 81 7.09 3.47 -5.17
CA GLU A 81 6.79 3.05 -3.81
C GLU A 81 5.45 3.66 -3.43
N SER A 82 4.55 2.88 -2.90
CA SER A 82 3.22 3.37 -2.55
C SER A 82 2.84 2.96 -1.14
N GLY A 83 2.13 3.85 -0.46
CA GLY A 83 1.59 3.59 0.86
C GLY A 83 0.08 3.44 0.79
N PHE A 84 -0.44 2.49 1.55
CA PHE A 84 -1.85 2.11 1.50
C PHE A 84 -2.45 2.13 2.89
N LEU A 85 -3.67 2.61 2.97
CA LEU A 85 -4.48 2.55 4.19
C LEU A 85 -5.51 1.45 3.99
N VAL A 86 -5.48 0.44 4.85
CA VAL A 86 -6.40 -0.70 4.75
C VAL A 86 -7.74 -0.33 5.38
N PHE A 87 -8.82 -0.64 4.69
CA PHE A 87 -10.15 -0.43 5.24
C PHE A 87 -10.46 -1.53 6.23
N THR A 88 -10.89 -1.13 7.41
CA THR A 88 -11.40 -2.08 8.39
C THR A 88 -12.91 -1.94 8.42
N SER A 89 -13.60 -3.04 8.40
CA SER A 89 -15.06 -3.01 8.41
C SER A 89 -15.61 -3.20 9.80
#